data_5c5a316c15254a7aedd552700230efbc
#
_entry.id   5c5a316c15254a7aedd552700230efbc
#
_cell.length_a   1.000
_cell.length_b   1.000
_cell.length_c   1.000
_cell.angle_alpha   90.00
_cell.angle_beta   90.00
_cell.angle_gamma   90.00
#
_symmetry.space_group_name_H-M   'P 1'
#
loop_
_entity.id
_entity.type
_entity.pdbx_description
1 polymer ?
#
loop_
_entity_poly.entity_id
_entity_poly.type
_entity_poly.pdbx_seq_one_letter_code
_entity_poly.pdbx_strand_id
1 'polypeptide(L)'
;LIVTDRGSSKLSFIQELRSLLFKAGIFSELFFEISPNPVGDEIEAGCIAYRDGNHDAIIGIGGGSGMDGAKAICLTVNNNFDLWAFDYNKPVPQIRSSDPFPKLIMVPTTAGTGAETESTAMVTHAGKGMKFCLDHPQLKISAAILDPLLTLGLPPSLTAWTGVDALTHAIEAYIVPDFHPLCDGAAIEALRLIGKYLVTSVEEPENLEARGGMLVGSCLAGISFLKGLGFVHAISHMVGA
;
A
#
# COMPACT_ATOMS: atom_id res chain seq x y z
N LEU A 1 4.47 3.39 -15.28
CA LEU A 1 4.99 2.12 -14.78
C LEU A 1 3.94 1.41 -13.91
N ILE A 2 3.69 0.13 -14.14
CA ILE A 2 2.93 -0.73 -13.22
C ILE A 2 3.93 -1.40 -12.29
N VAL A 3 3.73 -1.27 -10.97
CA VAL A 3 4.59 -1.88 -9.95
C VAL A 3 3.79 -2.89 -9.16
N THR A 4 4.32 -4.09 -8.98
CA THR A 4 3.71 -5.18 -8.23
C THR A 4 4.76 -6.09 -7.60
N ASP A 5 4.34 -7.03 -6.77
CA ASP A 5 5.22 -8.08 -6.24
C ASP A 5 5.33 -9.29 -7.18
N ARG A 6 6.34 -10.14 -6.94
CA ARG A 6 6.61 -11.34 -7.76
C ARG A 6 5.45 -12.33 -7.81
N GLY A 7 4.68 -12.43 -6.73
CA GLY A 7 3.53 -13.33 -6.64
C GLY A 7 2.36 -12.82 -7.49
N SER A 8 2.01 -11.57 -7.29
CA SER A 8 0.90 -10.90 -7.98
C SER A 8 1.13 -10.76 -9.48
N SER A 9 2.39 -10.64 -9.93
CA SER A 9 2.75 -10.48 -11.35
C SER A 9 2.21 -11.58 -12.27
N LYS A 10 1.93 -12.77 -11.72
CA LYS A 10 1.46 -13.96 -12.45
C LYS A 10 -0.07 -14.05 -12.53
N LEU A 11 -0.79 -13.17 -11.84
CA LEU A 11 -2.24 -13.21 -11.78
C LEU A 11 -2.85 -12.57 -13.03
N SER A 12 -4.01 -13.11 -13.46
CA SER A 12 -4.66 -12.75 -14.73
C SER A 12 -5.01 -11.27 -14.83
N PHE A 13 -5.37 -10.64 -13.72
CA PHE A 13 -5.76 -9.24 -13.69
C PHE A 13 -4.62 -8.29 -14.08
N ILE A 14 -3.35 -8.68 -13.91
CA ILE A 14 -2.20 -7.88 -14.40
C ILE A 14 -2.22 -7.77 -15.92
N GLN A 15 -2.46 -8.88 -16.61
CA GLN A 15 -2.54 -8.88 -18.08
C GLN A 15 -3.79 -8.14 -18.57
N GLU A 16 -4.88 -8.27 -17.83
CA GLU A 16 -6.11 -7.53 -18.12
C GLU A 16 -5.90 -6.01 -17.97
N LEU A 17 -5.28 -5.54 -16.88
CA LEU A 17 -4.93 -4.14 -16.67
C LEU A 17 -4.07 -3.62 -17.82
N ARG A 18 -3.01 -4.34 -18.21
CA ARG A 18 -2.14 -3.95 -19.34
C ARG A 18 -2.93 -3.86 -20.64
N SER A 19 -3.82 -4.81 -20.89
CA SER A 19 -4.69 -4.81 -22.08
C SER A 19 -5.64 -3.60 -22.08
N LEU A 20 -6.23 -3.26 -20.95
CA LEU A 20 -7.12 -2.09 -20.82
C LEU A 20 -6.35 -0.78 -21.06
N LEU A 21 -5.17 -0.63 -20.48
CA LEU A 21 -4.31 0.53 -20.70
C LEU A 21 -3.92 0.65 -22.17
N PHE A 22 -3.50 -0.45 -22.80
CA PHE A 22 -3.15 -0.45 -24.21
C PHE A 22 -4.33 -0.05 -25.13
N LYS A 23 -5.53 -0.58 -24.85
CA LYS A 23 -6.75 -0.20 -25.58
C LYS A 23 -7.09 1.28 -25.40
N ALA A 24 -6.73 1.86 -24.26
CA ALA A 24 -6.91 3.30 -23.98
C ALA A 24 -5.79 4.17 -24.59
N GLY A 25 -4.82 3.56 -25.30
CA GLY A 25 -3.67 4.28 -25.88
C GLY A 25 -2.60 4.66 -24.85
N ILE A 26 -2.61 4.03 -23.67
CA ILE A 26 -1.65 4.29 -22.60
C ILE A 26 -0.55 3.22 -22.65
N PHE A 27 0.68 3.66 -22.90
CA PHE A 27 1.85 2.79 -22.83
C PHE A 27 2.13 2.42 -21.37
N SER A 28 2.41 1.15 -21.09
CA SER A 28 2.71 0.67 -19.75
C SER A 28 3.70 -0.48 -19.75
N GLU A 29 4.63 -0.44 -18.83
CA GLU A 29 5.55 -1.53 -18.50
C GLU A 29 5.26 -2.08 -17.12
N LEU A 30 5.68 -3.32 -16.87
CA LEU A 30 5.50 -4.01 -15.62
C LEU A 30 6.84 -4.21 -14.92
N PHE A 31 6.97 -3.63 -13.73
CA PHE A 31 8.03 -3.92 -12.77
C PHE A 31 7.46 -4.80 -11.65
N PHE A 32 8.04 -5.97 -11.43
CA PHE A 32 7.50 -6.99 -10.51
C PHE A 32 8.56 -7.60 -9.58
N GLU A 33 9.69 -6.95 -9.44
CA GLU A 33 10.79 -7.49 -8.63
C GLU A 33 10.70 -7.12 -7.14
N ILE A 34 9.55 -6.62 -6.69
CA ILE A 34 9.30 -6.32 -5.28
C ILE A 34 9.11 -7.62 -4.50
N SER A 35 9.88 -7.79 -3.45
CA SER A 35 9.78 -8.90 -2.49
C SER A 35 8.73 -8.62 -1.39
N PRO A 36 8.31 -9.63 -0.60
CA PRO A 36 7.37 -9.44 0.51
C PRO A 36 7.81 -8.42 1.57
N ASN A 37 9.09 -8.15 1.68
CA ASN A 37 9.65 -7.07 2.49
C ASN A 37 10.60 -6.27 1.59
N PRO A 38 10.10 -5.23 0.89
CA PRO A 38 10.89 -4.51 -0.09
C PRO A 38 12.23 -4.01 0.46
N VAL A 39 13.29 -4.10 -0.33
CA VAL A 39 14.63 -3.63 0.03
C VAL A 39 15.08 -2.50 -0.90
N GLY A 40 16.08 -1.72 -0.47
CA GLY A 40 16.54 -0.55 -1.19
C GLY A 40 16.98 -0.83 -2.64
N ASP A 41 17.65 -1.95 -2.89
CA ASP A 41 18.13 -2.33 -4.24
C ASP A 41 16.96 -2.59 -5.21
N GLU A 42 15.85 -3.14 -4.72
CA GLU A 42 14.63 -3.34 -5.52
C GLU A 42 13.97 -1.99 -5.88
N ILE A 43 14.00 -1.04 -4.95
CA ILE A 43 13.49 0.32 -5.20
C ILE A 43 14.33 1.03 -6.25
N GLU A 44 15.67 0.94 -6.16
CA GLU A 44 16.58 1.51 -7.16
C GLU A 44 16.34 0.89 -8.53
N ALA A 45 16.20 -0.42 -8.63
CA ALA A 45 15.85 -1.11 -9.90
C ALA A 45 14.52 -0.61 -10.47
N GLY A 46 13.51 -0.38 -9.62
CA GLY A 46 12.23 0.20 -10.03
C GLY A 46 12.36 1.65 -10.53
N CYS A 47 13.23 2.45 -9.91
CA CYS A 47 13.54 3.80 -10.38
C CYS A 47 14.21 3.79 -11.75
N ILE A 48 15.12 2.85 -12.00
CA ILE A 48 15.76 2.66 -13.32
C ILE A 48 14.70 2.30 -14.36
N ALA A 49 13.86 1.31 -14.07
CA ALA A 49 12.77 0.90 -14.98
C ALA A 49 11.82 2.07 -15.32
N TYR A 50 11.48 2.89 -14.33
CA TYR A 50 10.63 4.08 -14.53
C TYR A 50 11.28 5.07 -15.50
N ARG A 51 12.57 5.38 -15.31
CA ARG A 51 13.32 6.36 -16.12
C ARG A 51 13.55 5.84 -17.54
N ASP A 52 13.99 4.60 -17.69
CA ASP A 52 14.28 3.97 -18.97
C ASP A 52 13.03 3.84 -19.86
N GLY A 53 11.87 3.55 -19.24
CA GLY A 53 10.58 3.51 -19.92
C GLY A 53 9.95 4.89 -20.14
N ASN A 54 10.60 5.99 -19.70
CA ASN A 54 10.10 7.35 -19.81
C ASN A 54 8.64 7.49 -19.28
N HIS A 55 8.38 6.87 -18.14
CA HIS A 55 7.05 6.89 -17.51
C HIS A 55 6.77 8.23 -16.83
N ASP A 56 5.49 8.58 -16.70
CA ASP A 56 5.01 9.83 -16.07
C ASP A 56 4.10 9.56 -14.86
N ALA A 57 3.70 8.30 -14.67
CA ALA A 57 2.85 7.87 -13.57
C ALA A 57 3.23 6.47 -13.08
N ILE A 58 2.79 6.13 -11.87
CA ILE A 58 2.98 4.81 -11.25
C ILE A 58 1.61 4.24 -10.87
N ILE A 59 1.38 2.98 -11.21
CA ILE A 59 0.25 2.19 -10.71
C ILE A 59 0.83 1.12 -9.79
N GLY A 60 0.60 1.23 -8.48
CA GLY A 60 0.92 0.20 -7.50
C GLY A 60 -0.26 -0.76 -7.38
N ILE A 61 -0.09 -2.03 -7.74
CA ILE A 61 -1.12 -3.06 -7.67
C ILE A 61 -0.60 -4.29 -6.93
N GLY A 62 -1.32 -4.74 -5.91
CA GLY A 62 -0.89 -5.89 -5.11
C GLY A 62 -1.30 -5.79 -3.65
N GLY A 63 -0.64 -6.55 -2.79
CA GLY A 63 -0.69 -6.38 -1.35
C GLY A 63 0.15 -5.20 -0.86
N GLY A 64 0.25 -5.01 0.45
CA GLY A 64 1.00 -3.91 1.06
C GLY A 64 2.41 -3.74 0.51
N SER A 65 3.18 -4.84 0.40
CA SER A 65 4.58 -4.78 -0.09
C SER A 65 4.69 -4.26 -1.53
N GLY A 66 3.83 -4.70 -2.44
CA GLY A 66 3.82 -4.21 -3.82
C GLY A 66 3.49 -2.71 -3.89
N MET A 67 2.53 -2.27 -3.08
CA MET A 67 2.14 -0.86 -2.97
C MET A 67 3.21 -0.01 -2.28
N ASP A 68 3.86 -0.53 -1.24
CA ASP A 68 4.98 0.15 -0.58
C ASP A 68 6.19 0.32 -1.49
N GLY A 69 6.50 -0.71 -2.30
CA GLY A 69 7.50 -0.61 -3.36
C GLY A 69 7.17 0.50 -4.36
N ALA A 70 5.92 0.60 -4.80
CA ALA A 70 5.46 1.65 -5.70
C ALA A 70 5.59 3.06 -5.08
N LYS A 71 5.24 3.22 -3.80
CA LYS A 71 5.40 4.48 -3.06
C LYS A 71 6.88 4.86 -2.90
N ALA A 72 7.73 3.91 -2.54
CA ALA A 72 9.16 4.15 -2.38
C ALA A 72 9.85 4.55 -3.69
N ILE A 73 9.49 3.92 -4.82
CA ILE A 73 9.91 4.34 -6.16
C ILE A 73 9.42 5.77 -6.43
N CYS A 74 8.15 6.05 -6.15
CA CYS A 74 7.57 7.39 -6.34
C CYS A 74 8.31 8.48 -5.55
N LEU A 75 8.74 8.18 -4.31
CA LEU A 75 9.50 9.10 -3.46
C LEU A 75 10.85 9.51 -4.05
N THR A 76 11.52 8.61 -4.77
CA THR A 76 12.92 8.79 -5.15
C THR A 76 13.15 9.05 -6.62
N VAL A 77 12.23 8.67 -7.50
CA VAL A 77 12.49 8.59 -8.95
C VAL A 77 12.77 9.93 -9.63
N ASN A 78 12.17 11.03 -9.18
CA ASN A 78 12.29 12.37 -9.78
C ASN A 78 13.25 13.30 -9.03
N ASN A 79 13.99 12.81 -8.04
CA ASN A 79 14.93 13.63 -7.28
C ASN A 79 16.25 12.88 -7.03
N ASN A 80 17.22 13.54 -6.40
CA ASN A 80 18.54 12.99 -6.12
C ASN A 80 18.75 12.65 -4.64
N PHE A 81 17.68 12.56 -3.86
CA PHE A 81 17.80 12.15 -2.46
C PHE A 81 18.02 10.64 -2.36
N ASP A 82 18.86 10.25 -1.42
CA ASP A 82 18.95 8.86 -1.00
C ASP A 82 17.60 8.40 -0.42
N LEU A 83 17.22 7.15 -0.68
CA LEU A 83 15.96 6.58 -0.21
C LEU A 83 15.76 6.78 1.31
N TRP A 84 16.83 6.62 2.07
CA TRP A 84 16.79 6.71 3.53
C TRP A 84 16.76 8.17 4.05
N ALA A 85 16.81 9.17 3.16
CA ALA A 85 16.54 10.55 3.53
C ALA A 85 15.05 10.77 3.86
N PHE A 86 14.16 9.90 3.36
CA PHE A 86 12.72 9.92 3.61
C PHE A 86 12.30 9.17 4.88
N ASP A 87 13.24 8.69 5.71
CA ASP A 87 12.94 8.08 7.01
C ASP A 87 12.10 9.02 7.87
N TYR A 88 10.95 8.55 8.32
CA TYR A 88 9.97 9.28 9.15
C TYR A 88 10.60 9.99 10.36
N ASN A 89 11.70 9.47 10.89
CA ASN A 89 12.43 10.04 12.03
C ASN A 89 13.45 11.12 11.62
N LYS A 90 13.53 11.46 10.34
CA LYS A 90 14.46 12.47 9.82
C LYS A 90 13.73 13.75 9.40
N PRO A 91 14.46 14.88 9.27
CA PRO A 91 13.90 16.08 8.67
C PRO A 91 13.41 15.80 7.25
N VAL A 92 12.20 16.28 6.93
CA VAL A 92 11.57 16.09 5.62
C VAL A 92 12.43 16.73 4.51
N PRO A 93 12.84 15.97 3.47
CA PRO A 93 13.58 16.51 2.34
C PRO A 93 12.78 17.58 1.59
N GLN A 94 13.45 18.63 1.12
CA GLN A 94 12.79 19.69 0.35
C GLN A 94 12.74 19.33 -1.13
N ILE A 95 11.56 18.91 -1.60
CA ILE A 95 11.32 18.56 -3.01
C ILE A 95 11.11 19.84 -3.82
N ARG A 96 11.83 19.96 -4.94
CA ARG A 96 11.69 21.09 -5.85
C ARG A 96 10.37 21.01 -6.61
N SER A 97 9.73 22.15 -6.84
CA SER A 97 8.50 22.21 -7.64
C SER A 97 8.69 21.81 -9.12
N SER A 98 9.94 21.85 -9.61
CA SER A 98 10.31 21.36 -10.94
C SER A 98 10.33 19.84 -11.04
N ASP A 99 10.47 19.14 -9.91
CA ASP A 99 10.70 17.69 -9.84
C ASP A 99 9.66 17.03 -8.93
N PRO A 100 8.35 17.20 -9.23
CA PRO A 100 7.28 16.68 -8.39
C PRO A 100 7.29 15.15 -8.39
N PHE A 101 6.73 14.56 -7.33
CA PHE A 101 6.47 13.12 -7.34
C PHE A 101 5.53 12.75 -8.49
N PRO A 102 5.74 11.59 -9.14
CA PRO A 102 4.81 11.07 -10.14
C PRO A 102 3.37 10.96 -9.63
N LYS A 103 2.42 10.94 -10.54
CA LYS A 103 1.04 10.54 -10.20
C LYS A 103 1.03 9.09 -9.76
N LEU A 104 0.33 8.80 -8.66
CA LEU A 104 0.33 7.51 -8.02
C LEU A 104 -1.10 6.99 -7.90
N ILE A 105 -1.37 5.83 -8.51
CA ILE A 105 -2.65 5.13 -8.41
C ILE A 105 -2.40 3.83 -7.66
N MET A 106 -3.24 3.53 -6.66
CA MET A 106 -3.14 2.33 -5.85
C MET A 106 -4.31 1.40 -6.07
N VAL A 107 -4.01 0.10 -6.24
CA VAL A 107 -5.00 -0.94 -6.48
C VAL A 107 -4.72 -2.11 -5.54
N PRO A 108 -5.31 -2.13 -4.33
CA PRO A 108 -5.07 -3.20 -3.38
C PRO A 108 -5.71 -4.50 -3.84
N THR A 109 -4.99 -5.61 -3.66
CA THR A 109 -5.48 -6.98 -3.88
C THR A 109 -5.67 -7.76 -2.57
N THR A 110 -5.41 -7.10 -1.44
CA THR A 110 -5.66 -7.59 -0.08
C THR A 110 -6.45 -6.54 0.70
N ALA A 111 -7.28 -6.97 1.63
CA ALA A 111 -8.02 -6.08 2.53
C ALA A 111 -7.37 -6.13 3.93
N GLY A 112 -6.35 -5.34 4.16
CA GLY A 112 -5.56 -5.41 5.39
C GLY A 112 -4.77 -4.15 5.69
N THR A 113 -3.71 -3.92 4.94
CA THR A 113 -2.70 -2.90 5.26
C THR A 113 -3.18 -1.45 5.14
N GLY A 114 -4.21 -1.18 4.33
CA GLY A 114 -4.63 0.20 4.05
C GLY A 114 -3.60 1.04 3.29
N ALA A 115 -2.57 0.40 2.72
CA ALA A 115 -1.45 1.07 2.07
C ALA A 115 -1.85 1.97 0.88
N GLU A 116 -3.06 1.79 0.37
CA GLU A 116 -3.66 2.62 -0.67
C GLU A 116 -4.14 3.99 -0.18
N THR A 117 -4.05 4.29 1.11
CA THR A 117 -4.59 5.53 1.69
C THR A 117 -3.55 6.47 2.27
N GLU A 118 -2.32 6.01 2.45
CA GLU A 118 -1.30 6.73 3.21
C GLU A 118 -0.05 7.07 2.39
N SER A 119 0.69 8.08 2.86
CA SER A 119 1.95 8.55 2.26
C SER A 119 3.18 7.73 2.68
N THR A 120 3.02 6.75 3.57
CA THR A 120 4.13 5.97 4.11
C THR A 120 4.42 4.72 3.28
N ALA A 121 5.67 4.31 3.23
CA ALA A 121 6.14 3.07 2.63
C ALA A 121 7.06 2.32 3.59
N MET A 122 6.78 1.04 3.83
CA MET A 122 7.62 0.21 4.68
C MET A 122 8.68 -0.49 3.84
N VAL A 123 9.96 -0.10 4.02
CA VAL A 123 11.10 -0.67 3.30
C VAL A 123 12.14 -1.22 4.27
N THR A 124 12.64 -2.41 4.00
CA THR A 124 13.68 -3.05 4.83
C THR A 124 15.06 -2.53 4.47
N HIS A 125 15.78 -2.04 5.46
CA HIS A 125 17.19 -1.67 5.31
C HIS A 125 18.04 -2.92 5.52
N ALA A 126 18.52 -3.53 4.43
CA ALA A 126 19.27 -4.78 4.47
C ALA A 126 20.47 -4.75 5.46
N GLY A 127 21.24 -3.64 5.46
CA GLY A 127 22.40 -3.50 6.35
C GLY A 127 22.07 -3.35 7.84
N LYS A 128 20.83 -3.01 8.20
CA LYS A 128 20.37 -2.85 9.59
C LYS A 128 19.43 -3.97 10.04
N GLY A 129 18.93 -4.78 9.10
CA GLY A 129 18.02 -5.88 9.39
C GLY A 129 16.70 -5.42 10.02
N MET A 130 16.20 -4.24 9.63
CA MET A 130 14.95 -3.69 10.18
C MET A 130 14.19 -2.88 9.14
N LYS A 131 12.87 -2.80 9.31
CA LYS A 131 11.98 -1.98 8.48
C LYS A 131 12.06 -0.52 8.87
N PHE A 132 12.07 0.34 7.87
CA PHE A 132 11.96 1.78 8.00
C PHE A 132 10.66 2.25 7.41
N CYS A 133 9.99 3.14 8.11
CA CYS A 133 8.86 3.90 7.60
C CYS A 133 9.41 5.10 6.82
N LEU A 134 9.21 5.11 5.51
CA LEU A 134 9.56 6.22 4.65
C LEU A 134 8.31 7.06 4.39
N ASP A 135 8.43 8.38 4.50
CA ASP A 135 7.30 9.29 4.35
C ASP A 135 7.69 10.61 3.70
N HIS A 136 6.72 11.24 3.06
CA HIS A 136 6.80 12.63 2.64
C HIS A 136 5.41 13.26 2.54
N PRO A 137 5.15 14.45 3.13
CA PRO A 137 3.83 15.09 3.14
C PRO A 137 3.26 15.42 1.76
N GLN A 138 4.11 15.54 0.74
CA GLN A 138 3.70 15.77 -0.65
C GLN A 138 3.45 14.49 -1.45
N LEU A 139 3.82 13.32 -0.92
CA LEU A 139 3.45 12.05 -1.54
C LEU A 139 1.96 11.83 -1.35
N LYS A 140 1.20 11.95 -2.43
CA LYS A 140 -0.25 11.80 -2.40
C LYS A 140 -0.71 10.78 -3.42
N ILE A 141 -1.51 9.85 -2.94
CA ILE A 141 -2.20 8.91 -3.81
C ILE A 141 -3.25 9.67 -4.60
N SER A 142 -3.15 9.63 -5.92
CA SER A 142 -4.04 10.34 -6.84
C SER A 142 -5.40 9.65 -6.94
N ALA A 143 -5.43 8.31 -6.82
CA ALA A 143 -6.63 7.50 -6.78
C ALA A 143 -6.34 6.14 -6.12
N ALA A 144 -7.27 5.65 -5.33
CA ALA A 144 -7.33 4.27 -4.85
C ALA A 144 -8.51 3.56 -5.54
N ILE A 145 -8.26 2.40 -6.13
CA ILE A 145 -9.28 1.59 -6.83
C ILE A 145 -9.52 0.33 -6.02
N LEU A 146 -10.68 0.25 -5.38
CA LEU A 146 -11.08 -0.87 -4.53
C LEU A 146 -11.98 -1.82 -5.33
N ASP A 147 -11.37 -2.78 -6.03
CA ASP A 147 -12.11 -3.77 -6.80
C ASP A 147 -12.15 -5.12 -6.05
N PRO A 148 -13.30 -5.56 -5.54
CA PRO A 148 -13.41 -6.82 -4.82
C PRO A 148 -13.07 -8.06 -5.66
N LEU A 149 -13.19 -8.00 -6.98
CA LEU A 149 -12.80 -9.09 -7.87
C LEU A 149 -11.33 -9.45 -7.74
N LEU A 150 -10.47 -8.48 -7.45
CA LEU A 150 -9.02 -8.70 -7.30
C LEU A 150 -8.65 -9.45 -6.03
N THR A 151 -9.59 -9.57 -5.08
CA THR A 151 -9.38 -10.28 -3.81
C THR A 151 -9.91 -11.72 -3.81
N LEU A 152 -10.64 -12.15 -4.85
CA LEU A 152 -11.25 -13.49 -4.91
C LEU A 152 -10.22 -14.63 -4.89
N GLY A 153 -9.02 -14.40 -5.43
CA GLY A 153 -7.94 -15.38 -5.45
C GLY A 153 -7.17 -15.53 -4.13
N LEU A 154 -7.49 -14.75 -3.09
CA LEU A 154 -6.79 -14.85 -1.81
C LEU A 154 -7.16 -16.12 -1.06
N PRO A 155 -6.16 -16.89 -0.56
CA PRO A 155 -6.43 -18.00 0.34
C PRO A 155 -7.19 -17.55 1.60
N PRO A 156 -8.08 -18.39 2.17
CA PRO A 156 -8.82 -18.05 3.39
C PRO A 156 -7.95 -17.64 4.57
N SER A 157 -6.78 -18.27 4.76
CA SER A 157 -5.82 -17.91 5.79
C SER A 157 -5.28 -16.49 5.59
N LEU A 158 -4.91 -16.13 4.36
CA LEU A 158 -4.40 -14.78 4.06
C LEU A 158 -5.52 -13.73 4.20
N THR A 159 -6.75 -14.06 3.78
CA THR A 159 -7.93 -13.22 4.00
C THR A 159 -8.14 -12.94 5.50
N ALA A 160 -8.02 -13.98 6.34
CA ALA A 160 -8.17 -13.85 7.79
C ALA A 160 -7.05 -12.99 8.39
N TRP A 161 -5.79 -13.25 8.04
CA TRP A 161 -4.64 -12.52 8.59
C TRP A 161 -4.68 -11.03 8.22
N THR A 162 -4.92 -10.72 6.95
CA THR A 162 -5.00 -9.33 6.52
C THR A 162 -6.23 -8.63 7.10
N GLY A 163 -7.36 -9.33 7.21
CA GLY A 163 -8.56 -8.76 7.82
C GLY A 163 -8.42 -8.48 9.32
N VAL A 164 -7.69 -9.33 10.06
CA VAL A 164 -7.34 -9.08 11.48
C VAL A 164 -6.34 -7.92 11.59
N ASP A 165 -5.44 -7.76 10.64
CA ASP A 165 -4.55 -6.61 10.55
C ASP A 165 -5.35 -5.31 10.42
N ALA A 166 -6.30 -5.24 9.47
CA ALA A 166 -7.21 -4.09 9.34
C ALA A 166 -8.03 -3.81 10.61
N LEU A 167 -8.49 -4.87 11.30
CA LEU A 167 -9.19 -4.75 12.58
C LEU A 167 -8.27 -4.11 13.63
N THR A 168 -7.02 -4.56 13.69
CA THR A 168 -6.03 -4.04 14.63
C THR A 168 -5.70 -2.58 14.33
N HIS A 169 -5.52 -2.20 13.07
CA HIS A 169 -5.34 -0.82 12.65
C HIS A 169 -6.46 0.08 13.20
N ALA A 170 -7.73 -0.30 12.97
CA ALA A 170 -8.86 0.50 13.40
C ALA A 170 -8.96 0.61 14.93
N ILE A 171 -8.70 -0.48 15.67
CA ILE A 171 -8.71 -0.47 17.14
C ILE A 171 -7.58 0.42 17.65
N GLU A 172 -6.35 0.21 17.20
CA GLU A 172 -5.20 0.97 17.69
C GLU A 172 -5.34 2.45 17.38
N ALA A 173 -5.74 2.81 16.17
CA ALA A 173 -5.97 4.20 15.80
C ALA A 173 -7.07 4.85 16.68
N TYR A 174 -8.15 4.12 16.98
CA TYR A 174 -9.23 4.67 17.80
C TYR A 174 -8.78 4.98 19.23
N ILE A 175 -7.94 4.13 19.83
CA ILE A 175 -7.47 4.31 21.22
C ILE A 175 -6.28 5.27 21.37
N VAL A 176 -5.64 5.72 20.29
CA VAL A 176 -4.64 6.81 20.35
C VAL A 176 -5.30 8.05 20.95
N PRO A 177 -4.68 8.72 21.97
CA PRO A 177 -5.34 9.77 22.75
C PRO A 177 -5.50 11.11 22.00
N ASP A 178 -4.85 11.28 20.87
CA ASP A 178 -4.88 12.53 20.11
C ASP A 178 -6.31 12.83 19.59
N PHE A 179 -6.70 14.10 19.65
CA PHE A 179 -8.01 14.54 19.19
C PHE A 179 -8.05 14.64 17.66
N HIS A 180 -8.66 13.66 17.01
CA HIS A 180 -8.82 13.64 15.55
C HIS A 180 -10.16 13.02 15.12
N PRO A 181 -11.28 13.77 15.20
CA PRO A 181 -12.64 13.23 14.98
C PRO A 181 -12.87 12.55 13.63
N LEU A 182 -12.15 12.97 12.57
CA LEU A 182 -12.27 12.31 11.27
C LEU A 182 -11.65 10.91 11.29
N CYS A 183 -10.48 10.75 11.93
CA CYS A 183 -9.85 9.44 12.10
C CYS A 183 -10.68 8.54 13.01
N ASP A 184 -11.22 9.09 14.10
CA ASP A 184 -12.09 8.35 15.03
C ASP A 184 -13.37 7.86 14.33
N GLY A 185 -13.99 8.71 13.50
CA GLY A 185 -15.15 8.32 12.71
C GLY A 185 -14.83 7.24 11.67
N ALA A 186 -13.69 7.35 11.00
CA ALA A 186 -13.21 6.33 10.06
C ALA A 186 -12.93 4.99 10.77
N ALA A 187 -12.30 5.02 11.96
CA ALA A 187 -12.03 3.84 12.76
C ALA A 187 -13.31 3.11 13.17
N ILE A 188 -14.32 3.82 13.66
CA ILE A 188 -15.60 3.24 14.07
C ILE A 188 -16.30 2.58 12.88
N GLU A 189 -16.35 3.22 11.72
CA GLU A 189 -16.97 2.65 10.53
C GLU A 189 -16.16 1.48 9.98
N ALA A 190 -14.83 1.53 10.04
CA ALA A 190 -13.96 0.39 9.72
C ALA A 190 -14.29 -0.81 10.60
N LEU A 191 -14.36 -0.63 11.92
CA LEU A 191 -14.72 -1.69 12.88
C LEU A 191 -16.09 -2.30 12.56
N ARG A 192 -17.07 -1.47 12.22
CA ARG A 192 -18.43 -1.93 11.86
C ARG A 192 -18.41 -2.80 10.60
N LEU A 193 -17.69 -2.37 9.57
CA LEU A 193 -17.60 -3.12 8.29
C LEU A 193 -16.81 -4.41 8.46
N ILE A 194 -15.64 -4.33 9.09
CA ILE A 194 -14.78 -5.50 9.32
C ILE A 194 -15.52 -6.53 10.19
N GLY A 195 -16.16 -6.08 11.27
CA GLY A 195 -16.96 -6.94 12.15
C GLY A 195 -18.13 -7.62 11.43
N LYS A 196 -18.71 -6.95 10.41
CA LYS A 196 -19.81 -7.54 9.59
C LYS A 196 -19.28 -8.56 8.58
N TYR A 197 -18.15 -8.32 7.96
CA TYR A 197 -17.76 -9.00 6.73
C TYR A 197 -16.56 -9.95 6.84
N LEU A 198 -15.74 -9.84 7.88
CA LEU A 198 -14.49 -10.62 7.98
C LEU A 198 -14.77 -12.14 7.96
N VAL A 199 -15.65 -12.62 8.82
CA VAL A 199 -15.94 -14.06 8.89
C VAL A 199 -16.50 -14.55 7.58
N THR A 200 -17.49 -13.85 7.01
CA THR A 200 -18.09 -14.21 5.72
C THR A 200 -17.06 -14.22 4.60
N SER A 201 -16.12 -13.26 4.56
CA SER A 201 -15.06 -13.24 3.54
C SER A 201 -14.10 -14.41 3.61
N VAL A 202 -13.93 -15.01 4.81
CA VAL A 202 -13.07 -16.18 5.03
C VAL A 202 -13.82 -17.48 4.68
N GLU A 203 -15.08 -17.60 5.11
CA GLU A 203 -15.89 -18.80 4.95
C GLU A 203 -16.53 -18.91 3.55
N GLU A 204 -16.83 -17.77 2.94
CA GLU A 204 -17.42 -17.64 1.60
C GLU A 204 -16.51 -16.81 0.69
N PRO A 205 -15.37 -17.35 0.24
CA PRO A 205 -14.32 -16.57 -0.43
C PRO A 205 -14.77 -15.89 -1.74
N GLU A 206 -15.86 -16.33 -2.35
CA GLU A 206 -16.43 -15.74 -3.57
C GLU A 206 -17.55 -14.72 -3.30
N ASN A 207 -17.85 -14.42 -2.03
CA ASN A 207 -18.87 -13.44 -1.67
C ASN A 207 -18.37 -12.02 -1.91
N LEU A 208 -18.72 -11.44 -3.07
CA LEU A 208 -18.27 -10.11 -3.49
C LEU A 208 -18.73 -9.00 -2.56
N GLU A 209 -19.92 -9.10 -1.94
CA GLU A 209 -20.36 -8.10 -0.96
C GLU A 209 -19.42 -8.08 0.23
N ALA A 210 -19.09 -9.26 0.77
CA ALA A 210 -18.18 -9.38 1.90
C ALA A 210 -16.76 -8.90 1.53
N ARG A 211 -16.24 -9.30 0.37
CA ARG A 211 -14.94 -8.83 -0.13
C ARG A 211 -14.89 -7.31 -0.30
N GLY A 212 -15.92 -6.71 -0.89
CA GLY A 212 -16.04 -5.26 -1.04
C GLY A 212 -16.14 -4.54 0.31
N GLY A 213 -16.93 -5.09 1.24
CA GLY A 213 -17.04 -4.59 2.60
C GLY A 213 -15.72 -4.61 3.35
N MET A 214 -14.92 -5.68 3.17
CA MET A 214 -13.58 -5.78 3.74
C MET A 214 -12.60 -4.78 3.13
N LEU A 215 -12.61 -4.57 1.81
CA LEU A 215 -11.76 -3.55 1.16
C LEU A 215 -12.07 -2.15 1.67
N VAL A 216 -13.35 -1.78 1.75
CA VAL A 216 -13.75 -0.46 2.28
C VAL A 216 -13.38 -0.35 3.76
N GLY A 217 -13.62 -1.40 4.56
CA GLY A 217 -13.25 -1.43 5.97
C GLY A 217 -11.75 -1.27 6.18
N SER A 218 -10.92 -1.97 5.40
CA SER A 218 -9.46 -1.84 5.42
C SER A 218 -8.99 -0.44 4.99
N CYS A 219 -9.57 0.12 3.94
CA CYS A 219 -9.29 1.48 3.48
C CYS A 219 -9.59 2.52 4.57
N LEU A 220 -10.74 2.41 5.24
CA LEU A 220 -11.09 3.30 6.35
C LEU A 220 -10.18 3.11 7.57
N ALA A 221 -9.77 1.87 7.86
CA ALA A 221 -8.76 1.59 8.88
C ALA A 221 -7.44 2.29 8.55
N GLY A 222 -7.00 2.23 7.28
CA GLY A 222 -5.84 2.95 6.76
C GLY A 222 -5.94 4.47 6.96
N ILE A 223 -7.10 5.06 6.65
CA ILE A 223 -7.35 6.49 6.91
C ILE A 223 -7.28 6.81 8.41
N SER A 224 -7.79 5.91 9.26
CA SER A 224 -7.87 6.17 10.70
C SER A 224 -6.50 6.25 11.38
N PHE A 225 -5.52 5.46 10.93
CA PHE A 225 -4.21 5.44 11.57
C PHE A 225 -3.28 6.60 11.16
N LEU A 226 -3.75 7.56 10.36
CA LEU A 226 -3.10 8.87 10.28
C LEU A 226 -2.98 9.54 11.65
N LYS A 227 -3.85 9.17 12.60
CA LYS A 227 -3.77 9.58 14.01
C LYS A 227 -2.63 8.90 14.78
N GLY A 228 -2.14 7.78 14.28
CA GLY A 228 -1.10 6.93 14.88
C GLY A 228 -1.57 5.50 15.09
N LEU A 229 -0.61 4.63 15.38
CA LEU A 229 -0.82 3.22 15.74
C LEU A 229 -0.30 2.95 17.17
N GLY A 230 -0.60 1.78 17.68
CA GLY A 230 -0.30 1.41 19.06
C GLY A 230 0.79 0.34 19.20
N PHE A 231 0.66 -0.40 20.29
CA PHE A 231 1.67 -1.33 20.77
C PHE A 231 1.79 -2.58 19.91
N VAL A 232 0.68 -3.07 19.34
CA VAL A 232 0.69 -4.29 18.50
C VAL A 232 1.54 -4.05 17.25
N HIS A 233 1.33 -2.91 16.55
CA HIS A 233 2.12 -2.55 15.38
C HIS A 233 3.58 -2.25 15.72
N ALA A 234 3.86 -1.61 16.87
CA ALA A 234 5.22 -1.36 17.31
C ALA A 234 6.03 -2.66 17.49
N ILE A 235 5.40 -3.74 17.96
CA ILE A 235 6.04 -5.05 18.10
C ILE A 235 6.10 -5.79 16.77
N SER A 236 4.96 -5.87 16.04
CA SER A 236 4.86 -6.70 14.84
C SER A 236 5.80 -6.25 13.73
N HIS A 237 6.02 -4.95 13.57
CA HIS A 237 6.99 -4.42 12.60
C HIS A 237 8.43 -4.84 12.92
N MET A 238 8.78 -4.94 14.19
CA MET A 238 10.13 -5.37 14.61
C MET A 238 10.33 -6.88 14.47
N VAL A 239 9.28 -7.68 14.67
CA VAL A 239 9.33 -9.14 14.57
C VAL A 239 9.26 -9.59 13.10
N GLY A 240 8.56 -8.83 12.25
CA GLY A 240 8.38 -9.15 10.83
C GLY A 240 9.46 -8.59 9.89
N ALA A 241 10.57 -8.07 10.43
CA ALA A 241 11.66 -7.47 9.66
C ALA A 241 12.66 -8.51 9.14
#